data_d1d748b6a13d5a222a90461122d29332
#
_entry.id   d1d748b6a13d5a222a90461122d29332
#
_cell.length_a   1.000
_cell.length_b   1.000
_cell.length_c   1.000
_cell.angle_alpha   90.00
_cell.angle_beta   90.00
_cell.angle_gamma   90.00
#
_symmetry.space_group_name_H-M   'P 1'
#
loop_
_entity.id
_entity.type
_entity.pdbx_description
1 polymer ?
#
loop_
_entity_poly.entity_id
_entity_poly.type
_entity_poly.pdbx_seq_one_letter_code
_entity_poly.pdbx_strand_id
1 'polypeptide(L)'
;LAPMIRDTPELRKKVDAKSRFSGNTIMQKAFPGGHVTIVGANSPAGLASRPIKFVLADEVDRYPASAGTEGDPLTLARTRQTTYWDKKTVLVSTPTIKGTSRIEKAWLESTMEEWTVPCPECGEYQPLVWANVVFDRENWPHGGVQYRCEYCGCIAGEYRWKAQGRKGKYVALHPEREVRGFHLNVLASSFCAWSGIVTEFLSAKEALDHGNPELMKAWVNTKLGETWEERGESADDMALYSVREW
;
A
#
# COMPACT_ATOMS: atom_id res chain seq x y z
N LEU A 1 -17.41 9.92 1.87
CA LEU A 1 -17.26 11.30 1.35
C LEU A 1 -18.21 12.29 2.03
N ALA A 2 -19.52 11.99 2.21
CA ALA A 2 -20.47 12.90 2.83
C ALA A 2 -20.13 13.30 4.28
N PRO A 3 -19.77 12.37 5.21
CA PRO A 3 -19.30 12.75 6.54
C PRO A 3 -18.04 13.61 6.51
N MET A 4 -17.06 13.26 5.67
CA MET A 4 -15.84 14.05 5.52
C MET A 4 -16.13 15.52 5.11
N ILE A 5 -17.04 15.71 4.14
CA ILE A 5 -17.45 17.07 3.73
C ILE A 5 -18.15 17.79 4.86
N ARG A 6 -19.04 17.12 5.59
CA ARG A 6 -19.76 17.70 6.71
C ARG A 6 -18.85 18.14 7.85
N ASP A 7 -17.87 17.29 8.18
CA ASP A 7 -17.03 17.44 9.37
C ASP A 7 -15.76 18.26 9.12
N THR A 8 -15.46 18.58 7.84
CA THR A 8 -14.33 19.42 7.43
C THR A 8 -14.83 20.82 7.02
N PRO A 9 -14.60 21.87 7.81
CA PRO A 9 -15.15 23.21 7.53
C PRO A 9 -14.79 23.76 6.15
N GLU A 10 -13.55 23.52 5.67
CA GLU A 10 -13.09 23.99 4.36
C GLU A 10 -13.79 23.29 3.18
N LEU A 11 -14.07 21.99 3.33
CA LEU A 11 -14.83 21.24 2.32
C LEU A 11 -16.30 21.65 2.32
N ARG A 12 -16.88 21.86 3.52
CA ARG A 12 -18.27 22.30 3.66
C ARG A 12 -18.57 23.66 3.01
N LYS A 13 -17.57 24.56 3.03
CA LYS A 13 -17.69 25.87 2.35
C LYS A 13 -17.69 25.74 0.83
N LYS A 14 -17.03 24.73 0.28
CA LYS A 14 -16.85 24.55 -1.17
C LYS A 14 -17.88 23.61 -1.79
N VAL A 15 -18.41 22.68 -1.03
CA VAL A 15 -19.37 21.68 -1.53
C VAL A 15 -20.73 21.94 -0.88
N ASP A 16 -21.64 22.55 -1.63
CA ASP A 16 -23.01 22.75 -1.16
C ASP A 16 -23.78 21.43 -1.16
N ALA A 17 -23.95 20.87 0.04
CA ALA A 17 -24.62 19.58 0.25
C ALA A 17 -26.15 19.68 0.18
N LYS A 18 -26.73 20.88 0.17
CA LYS A 18 -28.17 21.10 0.38
C LYS A 18 -28.96 21.51 -0.87
N SER A 19 -28.32 21.90 -1.95
CA SER A 19 -29.03 22.34 -3.14
C SER A 19 -29.54 21.15 -3.97
N ARG A 20 -30.84 21.10 -4.20
CA ARG A 20 -31.46 20.12 -5.10
C ARG A 20 -30.99 20.24 -6.56
N PHE A 21 -30.37 21.35 -6.90
CA PHE A 21 -29.84 21.67 -8.24
C PHE A 21 -28.32 21.58 -8.33
N SER A 22 -27.65 21.18 -7.25
CA SER A 22 -26.17 21.23 -7.16
C SER A 22 -25.44 20.12 -7.95
N GLY A 23 -26.13 19.20 -8.58
CA GLY A 23 -25.51 18.02 -9.21
C GLY A 23 -24.87 17.05 -8.19
N ASN A 24 -25.14 17.24 -6.89
CA ASN A 24 -24.58 16.44 -5.82
C ASN A 24 -25.40 15.18 -5.58
N THR A 25 -24.86 14.05 -5.99
CA THR A 25 -25.39 12.70 -5.70
C THR A 25 -24.50 11.99 -4.68
N ILE A 26 -24.84 10.75 -4.32
CA ILE A 26 -23.99 9.91 -3.47
C ILE A 26 -22.61 9.71 -4.14
N MET A 27 -22.61 9.46 -5.45
CA MET A 27 -21.39 9.13 -6.23
C MET A 27 -20.72 10.34 -6.89
N GLN A 28 -21.33 11.52 -6.86
CA GLN A 28 -20.77 12.72 -7.46
C GLN A 28 -20.93 13.91 -6.54
N LYS A 29 -19.88 14.73 -6.43
CA LYS A 29 -19.88 16.00 -5.71
C LYS A 29 -19.30 17.09 -6.57
N ALA A 30 -20.09 18.12 -6.79
CA ALA A 30 -19.68 19.34 -7.49
C ALA A 30 -19.10 20.36 -6.51
N PHE A 31 -18.13 21.12 -6.98
CA PHE A 31 -17.50 22.24 -6.28
C PHE A 31 -17.11 23.33 -7.30
N PRO A 32 -16.81 24.54 -6.88
CA PRO A 32 -16.38 25.60 -7.81
C PRO A 32 -15.18 25.17 -8.67
N GLY A 33 -15.37 25.14 -9.99
CA GLY A 33 -14.35 24.76 -10.96
C GLY A 33 -14.23 23.27 -11.25
N GLY A 34 -15.09 22.40 -10.70
CA GLY A 34 -15.01 20.97 -10.99
C GLY A 34 -16.01 20.09 -10.27
N HIS A 35 -15.75 18.80 -10.37
CA HIS A 35 -16.49 17.76 -9.65
C HIS A 35 -15.59 16.57 -9.36
N VAL A 36 -15.93 15.80 -8.33
CA VAL A 36 -15.38 14.48 -8.06
C VAL A 36 -16.47 13.45 -8.29
N THR A 37 -16.14 12.36 -8.99
CA THR A 37 -17.06 11.23 -9.19
C THR A 37 -16.40 9.96 -8.68
N ILE A 38 -17.13 9.16 -7.91
CA ILE A 38 -16.73 7.84 -7.44
C ILE A 38 -17.28 6.81 -8.42
N VAL A 39 -16.41 5.96 -8.92
CA VAL A 39 -16.76 4.93 -9.91
C VAL A 39 -16.18 3.60 -9.46
N GLY A 40 -16.95 2.53 -9.59
CA GLY A 40 -16.43 1.17 -9.35
C GLY A 40 -15.56 0.70 -10.51
N ALA A 41 -14.49 -0.03 -10.18
CA ALA A 41 -13.59 -0.60 -11.19
C ALA A 41 -14.29 -1.60 -12.17
N ASN A 42 -15.45 -2.12 -11.77
CA ASN A 42 -16.25 -3.03 -12.59
C ASN A 42 -17.25 -2.31 -13.54
N SER A 43 -17.26 -0.96 -13.57
CA SER A 43 -18.22 -0.17 -14.33
C SER A 43 -17.57 0.44 -15.58
N PRO A 44 -17.63 -0.23 -16.74
CA PRO A 44 -17.05 0.28 -17.98
C PRO A 44 -17.62 1.65 -18.35
N ALA A 45 -18.93 1.78 -18.34
CA ALA A 45 -19.63 3.03 -18.66
C ALA A 45 -19.21 4.19 -17.72
N GLY A 46 -19.02 3.91 -16.42
CA GLY A 46 -18.55 4.91 -15.46
C GLY A 46 -17.11 5.36 -15.73
N LEU A 47 -16.23 4.41 -16.07
CA LEU A 47 -14.82 4.66 -16.36
C LEU A 47 -14.60 5.36 -17.71
N ALA A 48 -15.52 5.16 -18.67
CA ALA A 48 -15.41 5.66 -20.03
C ALA A 48 -16.23 6.93 -20.34
N SER A 49 -17.08 7.39 -19.43
CA SER A 49 -18.14 8.35 -19.75
C SER A 49 -17.71 9.81 -19.91
N ARG A 50 -16.59 10.23 -19.31
CA ARG A 50 -16.25 11.67 -19.22
C ARG A 50 -14.74 11.93 -19.29
N PRO A 51 -14.29 13.05 -19.89
CA PRO A 51 -12.94 13.54 -19.72
C PRO A 51 -12.67 13.84 -18.23
N ILE A 52 -11.53 13.39 -17.72
CA ILE A 52 -11.11 13.61 -16.33
C ILE A 52 -9.64 14.03 -16.29
N LYS A 53 -9.31 14.95 -15.39
CA LYS A 53 -7.95 15.43 -15.20
C LYS A 53 -7.19 14.60 -14.19
N PHE A 54 -7.83 14.25 -13.07
CA PHE A 54 -7.23 13.51 -11.97
C PHE A 54 -7.90 12.14 -11.82
N VAL A 55 -7.09 11.08 -11.79
CA VAL A 55 -7.51 9.72 -11.43
C VAL A 55 -6.86 9.38 -10.10
N LEU A 56 -7.70 9.05 -9.11
CA LEU A 56 -7.29 8.53 -7.81
C LEU A 56 -7.83 7.10 -7.73
N ALA A 57 -6.96 6.12 -7.95
CA ALA A 57 -7.32 4.72 -7.96
C ALA A 57 -6.88 4.07 -6.65
N ASP A 58 -7.85 3.61 -5.87
CA ASP A 58 -7.65 2.99 -4.57
C ASP A 58 -7.82 1.48 -4.68
N GLU A 59 -7.00 0.72 -3.95
CA GLU A 59 -7.00 -0.75 -3.94
C GLU A 59 -6.83 -1.37 -5.34
N VAL A 60 -5.85 -0.86 -6.12
CA VAL A 60 -5.67 -1.27 -7.52
C VAL A 60 -5.37 -2.75 -7.72
N ASP A 61 -4.81 -3.42 -6.71
CA ASP A 61 -4.57 -4.87 -6.74
C ASP A 61 -5.85 -5.70 -6.63
N ARG A 62 -6.96 -5.07 -6.20
CA ARG A 62 -8.30 -5.69 -6.12
C ARG A 62 -9.12 -5.48 -7.39
N TYR A 63 -8.60 -4.73 -8.36
CA TYR A 63 -9.32 -4.48 -9.60
C TYR A 63 -9.42 -5.75 -10.44
N PRO A 64 -10.55 -5.96 -11.13
CA PRO A 64 -10.68 -7.07 -12.06
C PRO A 64 -9.69 -6.93 -13.22
N ALA A 65 -9.39 -8.03 -13.88
CA ALA A 65 -8.56 -8.02 -15.09
C ALA A 65 -9.20 -7.19 -16.22
N SER A 66 -10.54 -7.17 -16.26
CA SER A 66 -11.32 -6.40 -17.23
C SER A 66 -12.56 -5.81 -16.59
N ALA A 67 -12.86 -4.55 -16.88
CA ALA A 67 -14.14 -3.92 -16.59
C ALA A 67 -15.17 -4.41 -17.60
N GLY A 68 -15.95 -5.43 -17.23
CA GLY A 68 -16.81 -6.13 -18.17
C GLY A 68 -15.99 -6.73 -19.33
N THR A 69 -16.33 -6.33 -20.56
CA THR A 69 -15.62 -6.75 -21.80
C THR A 69 -14.71 -5.66 -22.38
N GLU A 70 -14.60 -4.49 -21.72
CA GLU A 70 -13.94 -3.31 -22.30
C GLU A 70 -12.45 -3.20 -21.96
N GLY A 71 -11.90 -4.12 -21.15
CA GLY A 71 -10.47 -4.17 -20.83
C GLY A 71 -10.12 -3.59 -19.46
N ASP A 72 -8.82 -3.37 -19.24
CA ASP A 72 -8.29 -2.98 -17.94
C ASP A 72 -8.87 -1.66 -17.42
N PRO A 73 -9.42 -1.65 -16.17
CA PRO A 73 -10.05 -0.45 -15.59
C PRO A 73 -9.14 0.79 -15.52
N LEU A 74 -7.85 0.60 -15.22
CA LEU A 74 -6.90 1.71 -15.15
C LEU A 74 -6.62 2.30 -16.53
N THR A 75 -6.52 1.45 -17.54
CA THR A 75 -6.32 1.87 -18.92
C THR A 75 -7.54 2.66 -19.42
N LEU A 76 -8.74 2.19 -19.13
CA LEU A 76 -9.98 2.91 -19.48
C LEU A 76 -10.03 4.30 -18.82
N ALA A 77 -9.73 4.39 -17.52
CA ALA A 77 -9.71 5.65 -16.80
C ALA A 77 -8.63 6.61 -17.35
N ARG A 78 -7.41 6.12 -17.58
CA ARG A 78 -6.29 6.91 -18.10
C ARG A 78 -6.55 7.45 -19.51
N THR A 79 -7.26 6.71 -20.36
CA THR A 79 -7.65 7.16 -21.69
C THR A 79 -8.50 8.45 -21.63
N ARG A 80 -9.27 8.65 -20.55
CA ARG A 80 -10.08 9.88 -20.35
C ARG A 80 -9.27 11.11 -19.95
N GLN A 81 -7.99 10.93 -19.66
CA GLN A 81 -7.07 12.03 -19.32
C GLN A 81 -6.35 12.62 -20.53
N THR A 82 -6.54 12.10 -21.74
CA THR A 82 -5.78 12.50 -22.93
C THR A 82 -5.93 13.96 -23.30
N THR A 83 -7.06 14.59 -22.98
CA THR A 83 -7.32 16.00 -23.26
C THR A 83 -6.63 16.97 -22.29
N TYR A 84 -6.04 16.45 -21.20
CA TYR A 84 -5.39 17.28 -20.19
C TYR A 84 -3.88 17.08 -20.23
N TRP A 85 -3.16 18.16 -20.52
CA TRP A 85 -1.68 18.15 -20.52
C TRP A 85 -1.08 18.02 -19.12
N ASP A 86 -1.79 18.54 -18.10
CA ASP A 86 -1.39 18.54 -16.70
C ASP A 86 -2.16 17.49 -15.86
N LYS A 87 -2.48 16.36 -16.49
CA LYS A 87 -3.14 15.23 -15.87
C LYS A 87 -2.30 14.59 -14.75
N LYS A 88 -2.97 13.98 -13.78
CA LYS A 88 -2.33 13.20 -12.71
C LYS A 88 -3.08 11.92 -12.43
N THR A 89 -2.33 10.83 -12.27
CA THR A 89 -2.84 9.54 -11.81
C THR A 89 -2.13 9.16 -10.53
N VAL A 90 -2.90 8.82 -9.51
CA VAL A 90 -2.40 8.29 -8.23
C VAL A 90 -2.96 6.90 -8.05
N LEU A 91 -2.09 5.94 -7.81
CA LEU A 91 -2.43 4.54 -7.51
C LEU A 91 -2.10 4.27 -6.05
N VAL A 92 -3.03 3.68 -5.33
CA VAL A 92 -2.85 3.26 -3.94
C VAL A 92 -3.34 1.82 -3.79
N SER A 93 -2.59 0.99 -3.11
CA SER A 93 -3.00 -0.37 -2.76
C SER A 93 -2.07 -0.98 -1.73
N THR A 94 -2.56 -1.94 -0.97
CA THR A 94 -1.72 -3.00 -0.41
C THR A 94 -1.36 -3.97 -1.54
N PRO A 95 -0.10 -4.42 -1.64
CA PRO A 95 0.28 -5.40 -2.64
C PRO A 95 -0.31 -6.78 -2.33
N THR A 96 -0.29 -7.67 -3.32
CA THR A 96 -0.81 -9.03 -3.18
C THR A 96 0.30 -10.07 -3.41
N ILE A 97 0.27 -10.76 -4.54
CA ILE A 97 1.23 -11.82 -4.88
C ILE A 97 2.33 -11.22 -5.76
N LYS A 98 3.58 -11.57 -5.46
CA LYS A 98 4.76 -11.15 -6.21
C LYS A 98 4.63 -11.49 -7.70
N GLY A 99 4.97 -10.53 -8.52
CA GLY A 99 4.93 -10.65 -9.98
C GLY A 99 3.53 -10.49 -10.61
N THR A 100 2.45 -10.57 -9.82
CA THR A 100 1.07 -10.32 -10.31
C THR A 100 0.47 -9.04 -9.76
N SER A 101 1.02 -8.49 -8.69
CA SER A 101 0.59 -7.25 -8.06
C SER A 101 0.75 -6.05 -8.98
N ARG A 102 -0.33 -5.31 -9.19
CA ARG A 102 -0.33 -4.08 -10.02
C ARG A 102 0.42 -2.96 -9.34
N ILE A 103 0.28 -2.83 -8.02
CA ILE A 103 0.97 -1.78 -7.27
C ILE A 103 2.46 -2.06 -7.17
N GLU A 104 2.88 -3.32 -7.01
CA GLU A 104 4.29 -3.72 -7.05
C GLU A 104 4.92 -3.32 -8.39
N LYS A 105 4.27 -3.67 -9.51
CA LYS A 105 4.75 -3.30 -10.84
C LYS A 105 4.90 -1.80 -10.98
N ALA A 106 3.89 -1.02 -10.57
CA ALA A 106 3.93 0.43 -10.63
C ALA A 106 5.04 1.01 -9.73
N TRP A 107 5.28 0.42 -8.57
CA TRP A 107 6.33 0.85 -7.64
C TRP A 107 7.73 0.52 -8.20
N LEU A 108 7.94 -0.66 -8.76
CA LEU A 108 9.20 -1.06 -9.40
C LEU A 108 9.58 -0.18 -10.61
N GLU A 109 8.60 0.39 -11.31
CA GLU A 109 8.79 1.33 -12.43
C GLU A 109 9.00 2.79 -11.97
N SER A 110 8.81 3.08 -10.67
CA SER A 110 8.86 4.42 -10.07
C SER A 110 10.20 4.77 -9.45
N THR A 111 10.30 5.92 -8.77
CA THR A 111 11.45 6.32 -7.97
C THR A 111 11.76 5.37 -6.80
N MET A 112 10.87 4.46 -6.44
CA MET A 112 11.00 3.50 -5.35
C MET A 112 11.42 4.17 -4.04
N GLU A 113 10.62 5.11 -3.55
CA GLU A 113 10.93 5.89 -2.35
C GLU A 113 10.53 5.15 -1.08
N GLU A 114 11.51 4.86 -0.22
CA GLU A 114 11.29 4.27 1.10
C GLU A 114 11.19 5.35 2.17
N TRP A 115 10.23 5.18 3.09
CA TRP A 115 10.16 6.02 4.28
C TRP A 115 11.29 5.69 5.24
N THR A 116 12.19 6.65 5.47
CA THR A 116 13.34 6.49 6.35
C THR A 116 13.22 7.37 7.59
N VAL A 117 13.75 6.89 8.69
CA VAL A 117 13.86 7.62 9.95
C VAL A 117 15.31 7.61 10.45
N PRO A 118 15.79 8.68 11.09
CA PRO A 118 17.13 8.67 11.64
C PRO A 118 17.21 7.78 12.89
N CYS A 119 18.32 7.05 13.04
CA CYS A 119 18.59 6.29 14.24
C CYS A 119 18.65 7.23 15.47
N PRO A 120 18.03 6.87 16.61
CA PRO A 120 18.05 7.70 17.81
C PRO A 120 19.44 7.85 18.46
N GLU A 121 20.45 7.04 18.05
CA GLU A 121 21.82 7.12 18.56
C GLU A 121 22.79 7.71 17.53
N CYS A 122 22.94 7.09 16.35
CA CYS A 122 23.93 7.55 15.37
C CYS A 122 23.39 8.59 14.38
N GLY A 123 22.06 8.77 14.27
CA GLY A 123 21.46 9.73 13.37
C GLY A 123 21.36 9.29 11.90
N GLU A 124 21.90 8.12 11.53
CA GLU A 124 21.83 7.60 10.17
C GLU A 124 20.39 7.22 9.78
N TYR A 125 20.00 7.62 8.58
CA TYR A 125 18.66 7.37 8.06
C TYR A 125 18.52 5.98 7.49
N GLN A 126 17.46 5.26 7.88
CA GLN A 126 17.17 3.90 7.43
C GLN A 126 15.68 3.64 7.38
N PRO A 127 15.20 2.78 6.46
CA PRO A 127 13.84 2.28 6.53
C PRO A 127 13.68 1.36 7.74
N LEU A 128 12.48 1.30 8.30
CA LEU A 128 12.16 0.32 9.33
C LEU A 128 11.75 -1.00 8.66
N VAL A 129 12.60 -2.02 8.78
CA VAL A 129 12.37 -3.35 8.19
C VAL A 129 12.11 -4.39 9.25
N TRP A 130 11.29 -5.38 8.96
CA TRP A 130 10.89 -6.41 9.94
C TRP A 130 12.09 -7.22 10.47
N ALA A 131 13.09 -7.47 9.64
CA ALA A 131 14.29 -8.23 10.03
C ALA A 131 15.09 -7.62 11.19
N ASN A 132 14.94 -6.32 11.45
CA ASN A 132 15.60 -5.59 12.53
C ASN A 132 14.74 -5.45 13.79
N VAL A 133 13.51 -5.98 13.79
CA VAL A 133 12.66 -6.01 14.98
C VAL A 133 13.18 -7.08 15.95
N VAL A 134 13.35 -6.69 17.20
CA VAL A 134 13.89 -7.54 18.27
C VAL A 134 12.85 -7.73 19.36
N PHE A 135 12.51 -8.98 19.64
CA PHE A 135 11.60 -9.36 20.72
C PHE A 135 11.95 -10.76 21.22
N ASP A 136 11.60 -11.05 22.48
CA ASP A 136 11.81 -12.38 23.08
C ASP A 136 10.60 -13.25 22.77
N ARG A 137 10.80 -14.24 21.89
CA ARG A 137 9.73 -15.15 21.47
C ARG A 137 9.30 -16.10 22.57
N GLU A 138 10.26 -16.57 23.38
CA GLU A 138 10.00 -17.58 24.42
C GLU A 138 9.24 -16.98 25.61
N ASN A 139 9.53 -15.72 25.93
CA ASN A 139 8.90 -15.01 27.04
C ASN A 139 7.81 -14.02 26.59
N TRP A 140 7.36 -14.11 25.35
CA TRP A 140 6.31 -13.22 24.85
C TRP A 140 5.02 -13.34 25.69
N PRO A 141 4.37 -12.21 26.09
CA PRO A 141 4.61 -10.81 25.69
C PRO A 141 5.56 -10.00 26.61
N HIS A 142 6.32 -10.65 27.48
CA HIS A 142 7.23 -9.98 28.40
C HIS A 142 8.50 -9.52 27.66
N GLY A 143 9.13 -8.44 28.14
CA GLY A 143 10.36 -7.90 27.52
C GLY A 143 10.15 -6.80 26.46
N GLY A 144 8.91 -6.64 25.95
CA GLY A 144 8.59 -5.60 24.97
C GLY A 144 9.20 -5.85 23.59
N VAL A 145 9.07 -4.84 22.71
CA VAL A 145 9.59 -4.86 21.35
C VAL A 145 10.60 -3.75 21.15
N GLN A 146 11.72 -4.08 20.57
CA GLN A 146 12.82 -3.18 20.28
C GLN A 146 13.18 -3.23 18.79
N TYR A 147 14.01 -2.32 18.34
CA TYR A 147 14.49 -2.29 16.96
C TYR A 147 16.01 -2.04 16.95
N ARG A 148 16.70 -2.79 16.11
CA ARG A 148 18.15 -2.71 15.93
C ARG A 148 18.48 -1.78 14.78
N CYS A 149 19.35 -0.82 15.01
CA CYS A 149 19.91 0.01 13.96
C CYS A 149 20.81 -0.81 13.04
N GLU A 150 20.62 -0.67 11.75
CA GLU A 150 21.41 -1.33 10.71
C GLU A 150 22.87 -0.86 10.70
N TYR A 151 23.11 0.43 10.99
CA TYR A 151 24.43 1.06 10.90
C TYR A 151 25.26 0.90 12.16
N CYS A 152 24.72 1.23 13.32
CA CYS A 152 25.50 1.21 14.58
C CYS A 152 25.16 0.03 15.50
N GLY A 153 24.17 -0.80 15.15
CA GLY A 153 23.76 -1.94 15.96
C GLY A 153 23.03 -1.60 17.26
N CYS A 154 22.82 -0.32 17.58
CA CYS A 154 22.10 0.06 18.80
C CYS A 154 20.67 -0.54 18.80
N ILE A 155 20.24 -0.99 19.97
CA ILE A 155 18.90 -1.54 20.18
C ILE A 155 18.13 -0.55 21.05
N ALA A 156 16.96 -0.08 20.56
CA ALA A 156 16.13 0.86 21.27
C ALA A 156 14.66 0.50 21.15
N GLY A 157 13.85 0.87 22.15
CA GLY A 157 12.44 0.61 22.19
C GLY A 157 11.63 1.45 21.20
N GLU A 158 10.41 1.03 20.94
CA GLU A 158 9.45 1.63 20.00
C GLU A 158 9.33 3.14 20.16
N TYR A 159 9.17 3.62 21.38
CA TYR A 159 8.99 5.05 21.66
C TYR A 159 10.15 5.90 21.11
N ARG A 160 11.40 5.47 21.31
CA ARG A 160 12.59 6.20 20.85
C ARG A 160 12.66 6.28 19.33
N TRP A 161 12.32 5.20 18.64
CA TRP A 161 12.29 5.15 17.18
C TRP A 161 11.12 5.96 16.59
N LYS A 162 9.92 5.79 17.11
CA LYS A 162 8.75 6.53 16.64
C LYS A 162 8.84 8.03 16.89
N ALA A 163 9.51 8.47 17.94
CA ALA A 163 9.80 9.88 18.18
C ALA A 163 10.62 10.52 17.04
N GLN A 164 11.42 9.72 16.31
CA GLN A 164 12.16 10.20 15.14
C GLN A 164 11.28 10.37 13.89
N GLY A 165 10.06 9.85 13.89
CA GLY A 165 9.15 9.93 12.74
C GLY A 165 8.90 11.36 12.24
N ARG A 166 8.95 12.36 13.14
CA ARG A 166 8.83 13.78 12.74
C ARG A 166 10.02 14.27 11.87
N LYS A 167 11.15 13.59 11.92
CA LYS A 167 12.35 13.87 11.10
C LYS A 167 12.40 12.95 9.90
N GLY A 168 11.47 12.01 9.78
CA GLY A 168 11.43 11.05 8.69
C GLY A 168 11.31 11.73 7.32
N LYS A 169 11.82 11.06 6.31
CA LYS A 169 11.77 11.50 4.92
C LYS A 169 11.72 10.31 3.98
N TYR A 170 11.11 10.52 2.83
CA TYR A 170 11.23 9.58 1.73
C TYR A 170 12.59 9.71 1.05
N VAL A 171 13.24 8.60 0.78
CA VAL A 171 14.52 8.52 0.06
C VAL A 171 14.31 7.65 -1.17
N ALA A 172 14.58 8.22 -2.33
CA ALA A 172 14.42 7.55 -3.62
C ALA A 172 15.61 6.64 -3.91
N LEU A 173 15.33 5.40 -4.32
CA LEU A 173 16.34 4.49 -4.84
C LEU A 173 16.72 4.86 -6.29
N HIS A 174 15.74 5.37 -7.06
CA HIS A 174 15.87 5.76 -8.46
C HIS A 174 15.42 7.20 -8.68
N PRO A 175 16.18 8.20 -8.19
CA PRO A 175 15.78 9.62 -8.28
C PRO A 175 15.70 10.15 -9.71
N GLU A 176 16.29 9.46 -10.69
CA GLU A 176 16.28 9.79 -12.11
C GLU A 176 14.93 9.49 -12.80
N ARG A 177 14.04 8.76 -12.17
CA ARG A 177 12.74 8.38 -12.75
C ARG A 177 11.70 9.48 -12.57
N GLU A 178 10.83 9.64 -13.55
CA GLU A 178 9.79 10.71 -13.52
C GLU A 178 8.62 10.37 -12.59
N VAL A 179 8.24 9.09 -12.51
CA VAL A 179 7.10 8.65 -11.72
C VAL A 179 7.56 8.42 -10.28
N ARG A 180 6.93 9.11 -9.35
CA ARG A 180 7.20 8.90 -7.93
C ARG A 180 6.38 7.74 -7.39
N GLY A 181 7.05 6.85 -6.64
CA GLY A 181 6.41 5.77 -5.91
C GLY A 181 6.89 5.75 -4.47
N PHE A 182 5.98 5.48 -3.54
CA PHE A 182 6.21 5.58 -2.11
C PHE A 182 5.85 4.27 -1.43
N HIS A 183 6.74 3.77 -0.58
CA HIS A 183 6.47 2.63 0.28
C HIS A 183 6.49 3.06 1.75
N LEU A 184 5.51 2.59 2.51
CA LEU A 184 5.39 2.83 3.94
C LEU A 184 4.80 1.59 4.60
N ASN A 185 5.52 1.01 5.55
CA ASN A 185 5.02 -0.11 6.34
C ASN A 185 4.49 0.34 7.72
N VAL A 186 3.85 -0.58 8.41
CA VAL A 186 3.18 -0.31 9.69
C VAL A 186 4.15 0.03 10.83
N LEU A 187 5.44 -0.36 10.74
CA LEU A 187 6.43 -0.06 11.79
C LEU A 187 6.64 1.44 11.98
N ALA A 188 6.46 2.22 10.92
CA ALA A 188 6.54 3.67 10.97
C ALA A 188 5.24 4.35 11.48
N SER A 189 4.13 3.60 11.57
CA SER A 189 2.83 4.14 11.98
C SER A 189 2.79 4.47 13.47
N SER A 190 2.29 5.66 13.80
CA SER A 190 2.00 6.04 15.19
C SER A 190 0.71 5.42 15.73
N PHE A 191 -0.14 4.86 14.87
CA PHE A 191 -1.43 4.28 15.25
C PHE A 191 -1.36 2.82 15.69
N CYS A 192 -0.28 2.11 15.35
CA CYS A 192 -0.12 0.68 15.64
C CYS A 192 1.04 0.47 16.59
N ALA A 193 0.80 -0.14 17.75
CA ALA A 193 1.86 -0.55 18.66
C ALA A 193 2.65 -1.74 18.08
N TRP A 194 3.98 -1.73 18.22
CA TRP A 194 4.82 -2.82 17.74
C TRP A 194 4.49 -4.15 18.42
N SER A 195 4.07 -4.12 19.68
CA SER A 195 3.62 -5.33 20.37
C SER A 195 2.43 -6.00 19.68
N GLY A 196 1.47 -5.22 19.20
CA GLY A 196 0.35 -5.76 18.41
C GLY A 196 0.80 -6.41 17.11
N ILE A 197 1.75 -5.77 16.40
CA ILE A 197 2.31 -6.28 15.14
C ILE A 197 3.03 -7.63 15.37
N VAL A 198 3.80 -7.73 16.47
CA VAL A 198 4.49 -8.98 16.86
C VAL A 198 3.49 -10.07 17.23
N THR A 199 2.44 -9.75 18.00
CA THR A 199 1.40 -10.72 18.34
C THR A 199 0.72 -11.29 17.08
N GLU A 200 0.35 -10.44 16.14
CA GLU A 200 -0.23 -10.87 14.86
C GLU A 200 0.76 -11.73 14.05
N PHE A 201 2.04 -11.35 14.04
CA PHE A 201 3.10 -12.13 13.40
C PHE A 201 3.23 -13.53 14.00
N LEU A 202 3.26 -13.64 15.33
CA LEU A 202 3.39 -14.94 16.00
C LEU A 202 2.20 -15.84 15.70
N SER A 203 0.98 -15.31 15.72
CA SER A 203 -0.22 -16.07 15.34
C SER A 203 -0.19 -16.50 13.86
N ALA A 204 0.27 -15.61 12.98
CA ALA A 204 0.42 -15.93 11.57
C ALA A 204 1.53 -16.99 11.33
N LYS A 205 2.61 -16.92 12.10
CA LYS A 205 3.71 -17.89 12.03
C LYS A 205 3.27 -19.26 12.52
N GLU A 206 2.52 -19.34 13.61
CA GLU A 206 1.93 -20.58 14.11
C GLU A 206 1.01 -21.24 13.08
N ALA A 207 0.12 -20.45 12.46
CA ALA A 207 -0.75 -20.95 11.40
C ALA A 207 0.05 -21.48 10.19
N LEU A 208 1.10 -20.76 9.80
CA LEU A 208 1.99 -21.17 8.71
C LEU A 208 2.71 -22.49 9.03
N ASP A 209 3.20 -22.65 10.27
CA ASP A 209 3.87 -23.87 10.72
C ASP A 209 2.91 -25.09 10.73
N HIS A 210 1.60 -24.84 10.83
CA HIS A 210 0.54 -25.83 10.66
C HIS A 210 0.02 -25.98 9.23
N GLY A 211 0.72 -25.41 8.23
CA GLY A 211 0.38 -25.53 6.81
C GLY A 211 -0.67 -24.54 6.29
N ASN A 212 -1.04 -23.54 7.08
CA ASN A 212 -1.96 -22.48 6.64
C ASN A 212 -1.21 -21.15 6.41
N PRO A 213 -0.88 -20.78 5.16
CA PRO A 213 -0.12 -19.57 4.83
C PRO A 213 -0.96 -18.29 4.84
N GLU A 214 -2.30 -18.36 4.86
CA GLU A 214 -3.16 -17.21 4.59
C GLU A 214 -2.99 -16.06 5.60
N LEU A 215 -2.79 -16.38 6.89
CA LEU A 215 -2.56 -15.35 7.90
C LEU A 215 -1.20 -14.65 7.70
N MET A 216 -0.16 -15.40 7.34
CA MET A 216 1.16 -14.83 7.08
C MET A 216 1.16 -13.98 5.81
N LYS A 217 0.50 -14.44 4.76
CA LYS A 217 0.28 -13.69 3.52
C LYS A 217 -0.43 -12.36 3.80
N ALA A 218 -1.55 -12.41 4.54
CA ALA A 218 -2.27 -11.21 4.93
C ALA A 218 -1.40 -10.27 5.77
N TRP A 219 -0.61 -10.80 6.71
CA TRP A 219 0.28 -10.01 7.55
C TRP A 219 1.40 -9.33 6.73
N VAL A 220 2.09 -10.04 5.85
CA VAL A 220 3.12 -9.48 4.96
C VAL A 220 2.52 -8.37 4.10
N ASN A 221 1.42 -8.66 3.42
CA ASN A 221 0.81 -7.69 2.49
C ASN A 221 0.30 -6.44 3.21
N THR A 222 -0.33 -6.58 4.40
CA THR A 222 -1.01 -5.46 5.07
C THR A 222 -0.14 -4.74 6.10
N LYS A 223 0.80 -5.44 6.74
CA LYS A 223 1.67 -4.82 7.77
C LYS A 223 2.98 -4.33 7.17
N LEU A 224 3.59 -5.11 6.30
CA LEU A 224 4.84 -4.69 5.67
C LEU A 224 4.62 -3.89 4.38
N GLY A 225 3.46 -4.02 3.74
CA GLY A 225 3.22 -3.45 2.42
C GLY A 225 4.07 -4.14 1.35
N GLU A 226 4.41 -5.40 1.56
CA GLU A 226 5.24 -6.22 0.69
C GLU A 226 4.42 -7.30 0.00
N THR A 227 4.85 -7.76 -1.16
CA THR A 227 4.21 -8.87 -1.87
C THR A 227 4.51 -10.19 -1.19
N TRP A 228 3.51 -11.07 -1.19
CA TRP A 228 3.69 -12.46 -0.78
C TRP A 228 4.31 -13.27 -1.93
N GLU A 229 5.40 -13.98 -1.65
CA GLU A 229 5.99 -14.93 -2.57
C GLU A 229 5.41 -16.32 -2.31
N GLU A 230 4.58 -16.80 -3.23
CA GLU A 230 4.13 -18.18 -3.19
C GLU A 230 5.34 -19.08 -3.46
N ARG A 231 5.80 -19.77 -2.42
CA ARG A 231 6.74 -20.88 -2.61
C ARG A 231 5.91 -21.99 -3.27
N GLY A 232 5.91 -22.04 -4.59
CA GLY A 232 5.43 -23.22 -5.30
C GLY A 232 6.17 -24.42 -4.75
N GLU A 233 5.49 -25.56 -4.59
CA GLU A 233 6.16 -26.83 -4.64
C GLU A 233 6.90 -26.80 -5.98
N SER A 234 8.20 -26.56 -5.94
CA SER A 234 9.03 -26.82 -7.10
C SER A 234 8.83 -28.31 -7.37
N ALA A 235 8.05 -28.62 -8.42
CA ALA A 235 8.05 -29.97 -8.93
C ALA A 235 9.53 -30.29 -9.10
N ASP A 236 10.00 -31.29 -8.36
CA ASP A 236 11.37 -31.74 -8.47
C ASP A 236 11.55 -32.14 -9.93
N ASP A 237 12.26 -31.30 -10.70
CA ASP A 237 12.50 -31.56 -12.13
C ASP A 237 13.06 -32.96 -12.34
N MET A 238 13.80 -33.50 -11.36
CA MET A 238 14.30 -34.87 -11.34
C MET A 238 13.16 -35.89 -11.19
N ALA A 239 12.12 -35.60 -10.41
CA ALA A 239 10.95 -36.47 -10.31
C ALA A 239 10.12 -36.50 -11.60
N LEU A 240 10.02 -35.37 -12.31
CA LEU A 240 9.36 -35.27 -13.62
C LEU A 240 10.15 -36.01 -14.71
N TYR A 241 11.50 -36.02 -14.65
CA TYR A 241 12.34 -36.80 -15.58
C TYR A 241 12.22 -38.32 -15.32
N SER A 242 11.98 -38.76 -14.10
CA SER A 242 11.85 -40.17 -13.74
C SER A 242 10.54 -40.82 -14.21
N VAL A 243 9.51 -40.02 -14.56
CA VAL A 243 8.20 -40.51 -15.05
C VAL A 243 8.12 -40.56 -16.59
N ARG A 244 9.18 -40.25 -17.32
CA ARG A 244 9.23 -40.51 -18.77
C ARG A 244 9.35 -42.00 -19.01
N GLU A 245 8.24 -42.66 -19.24
CA GLU A 245 8.21 -43.96 -19.91
C GLU A 245 8.66 -43.78 -21.38
N TRP A 246 9.59 -44.65 -21.79
CA TRP A 246 10.09 -44.76 -23.16
C TRP A 246 9.13 -45.56 -24.02
#